data_542e30853d6c8c5ab8ed21162d62ee03
#
_entry.id   542e30853d6c8c5ab8ed21162d62ee03
#
_cell.length_a   1.000
_cell.length_b   1.000
_cell.length_c   1.000
_cell.angle_alpha   90.00
_cell.angle_beta   90.00
_cell.angle_gamma   90.00
#
_symmetry.space_group_name_H-M   'P 1'
#
loop_
_entity.id
_entity.type
_entity.pdbx_description
1 polymer ?
#
loop_
_entity_poly.entity_id
_entity_poly.type
_entity_poly.pdbx_seq_one_letter_code
_entity_poly.pdbx_strand_id
1 'polypeptide(L)'
;MTEVVIVAAKRTAIGNFGGGLSGLVAPELGAAVIKALLEETGVKAVDEVILGEVLTAGVGQNPARQAALKAGLGIETPCLVINQVCGSGLKVTHLGAQAIKAGDADIIIAGGQESMSNAPYLLPQARNGYRMGDGKVVDSMVADGLTDAYNHYHMGITAENIAEK
;
A
#
# COMPACT_ATOMS: atom_id res chain seq x y z
N MET A 1 5.07 25.03 18.59
CA MET A 1 4.67 24.08 17.53
C MET A 1 5.55 22.86 17.67
N THR A 2 4.97 21.67 17.74
CA THR A 2 5.73 20.41 17.80
C THR A 2 6.50 20.23 16.49
N GLU A 3 7.81 20.06 16.58
CA GLU A 3 8.65 19.72 15.45
C GLU A 3 8.47 18.22 15.15
N VAL A 4 8.31 17.88 13.88
CA VAL A 4 8.21 16.49 13.42
C VAL A 4 9.43 16.19 12.56
N VAL A 5 10.13 15.11 12.88
CA VAL A 5 11.37 14.71 12.21
C VAL A 5 11.25 13.29 11.66
N ILE A 6 11.99 12.99 10.61
CA ILE A 6 12.15 11.63 10.09
C ILE A 6 13.41 11.05 10.73
N VAL A 7 13.24 10.01 11.52
CA VAL A 7 14.35 9.37 12.29
C VAL A 7 15.09 8.33 11.45
N ALA A 8 14.35 7.58 10.62
CA ALA A 8 14.92 6.56 9.74
C ALA A 8 14.04 6.39 8.49
N ALA A 9 14.64 5.94 7.40
CA ALA A 9 13.95 5.63 6.16
C ALA A 9 14.55 4.40 5.49
N LYS A 10 13.70 3.45 5.09
CA LYS A 10 14.09 2.19 4.42
C LYS A 10 13.15 1.90 3.25
N ARG A 11 13.66 1.14 2.30
CA ARG A 11 12.86 0.54 1.24
C ARG A 11 13.43 -0.82 0.81
N THR A 12 12.63 -1.64 0.20
CA THR A 12 13.08 -2.80 -0.57
C THR A 12 13.65 -2.36 -1.92
N ALA A 13 14.27 -3.26 -2.65
CA ALA A 13 14.44 -3.08 -4.08
C ALA A 13 13.06 -2.95 -4.75
N ILE A 14 13.02 -2.25 -5.89
CA ILE A 14 11.84 -2.22 -6.76
C ILE A 14 11.99 -3.39 -7.72
N GLY A 15 11.12 -4.39 -7.61
CA GLY A 15 11.11 -5.56 -8.48
C GLY A 15 10.45 -5.28 -9.82
N ASN A 16 10.86 -6.03 -10.85
CA ASN A 16 10.12 -6.10 -12.10
C ASN A 16 8.81 -6.88 -11.89
N PHE A 17 7.80 -6.57 -12.69
CA PHE A 17 6.56 -7.35 -12.73
C PHE A 17 6.87 -8.81 -13.07
N GLY A 18 6.37 -9.75 -12.27
CA GLY A 18 6.69 -11.17 -12.39
C GLY A 18 8.15 -11.54 -12.09
N GLY A 19 8.95 -10.61 -11.56
CA GLY A 19 10.37 -10.79 -11.29
C GLY A 19 10.68 -11.38 -9.91
N GLY A 20 11.89 -11.14 -9.40
CA GLY A 20 12.45 -11.80 -8.22
C GLY A 20 11.68 -11.58 -6.91
N LEU A 21 10.82 -10.57 -6.82
CA LEU A 21 9.96 -10.31 -5.66
C LEU A 21 8.52 -10.79 -5.85
N SER A 22 8.18 -11.41 -6.99
CA SER A 22 6.81 -11.85 -7.30
C SER A 22 6.27 -12.94 -6.36
N GLY A 23 7.15 -13.69 -5.70
CA GLY A 23 6.76 -14.67 -4.68
C GLY A 23 6.35 -14.08 -3.34
N LEU A 24 6.50 -12.76 -3.13
CA LEU A 24 6.18 -12.08 -1.88
C LEU A 24 4.91 -11.24 -2.04
N VAL A 25 3.98 -11.39 -1.08
CA VAL A 25 2.80 -10.53 -1.01
C VAL A 25 3.15 -9.19 -0.35
N ALA A 26 2.34 -8.16 -0.60
CA ALA A 26 2.62 -6.80 -0.13
C ALA A 26 2.91 -6.71 1.39
N PRO A 27 2.16 -7.39 2.30
CA PRO A 27 2.48 -7.36 3.73
C PRO A 27 3.84 -7.97 4.11
N GLU A 28 4.40 -8.86 3.30
CA GLU A 28 5.75 -9.41 3.53
C GLU A 28 6.84 -8.40 3.18
N LEU A 29 6.64 -7.66 2.08
CA LEU A 29 7.52 -6.57 1.69
C LEU A 29 7.48 -5.44 2.72
N GLY A 30 6.29 -5.04 3.17
CA GLY A 30 6.11 -4.05 4.23
C GLY A 30 6.74 -4.48 5.55
N ALA A 31 6.55 -5.74 5.95
CA ALA A 31 7.12 -6.29 7.17
C ALA A 31 8.66 -6.25 7.17
N ALA A 32 9.29 -6.58 6.04
CA ALA A 32 10.74 -6.52 5.91
C ALA A 32 11.28 -5.11 6.14
N VAL A 33 10.60 -4.09 5.61
CA VAL A 33 10.97 -2.68 5.79
C VAL A 33 10.74 -2.23 7.23
N ILE A 34 9.58 -2.53 7.81
CA ILE A 34 9.25 -2.17 9.20
C ILE A 34 10.27 -2.80 10.15
N LYS A 35 10.58 -4.08 9.97
CA LYS A 35 11.58 -4.78 10.79
C LYS A 35 12.94 -4.09 10.73
N ALA A 36 13.40 -3.73 9.53
CA ALA A 36 14.67 -3.02 9.37
C ALA A 36 14.67 -1.63 10.02
N LEU A 37 13.54 -0.92 10.01
CA LEU A 37 13.40 0.36 10.73
C LEU A 37 13.48 0.17 12.25
N LEU A 38 12.81 -0.84 12.80
CA LEU A 38 12.84 -1.15 14.23
C LEU A 38 14.25 -1.56 14.68
N GLU A 39 14.94 -2.36 13.89
CA GLU A 39 16.32 -2.77 14.16
C GLU A 39 17.31 -1.59 14.16
N GLU A 40 17.18 -0.68 13.16
CA GLU A 40 18.07 0.49 13.07
C GLU A 40 17.85 1.50 14.18
N THR A 41 16.60 1.77 14.51
CA THR A 41 16.25 2.80 15.51
C THR A 41 16.26 2.31 16.93
N GLY A 42 16.18 0.99 17.15
CA GLY A 42 16.01 0.40 18.46
C GLY A 42 14.62 0.60 19.10
N VAL A 43 13.69 1.24 18.37
CA VAL A 43 12.31 1.45 18.79
C VAL A 43 11.61 0.10 18.97
N LYS A 44 10.87 -0.07 20.06
CA LYS A 44 10.18 -1.33 20.41
C LYS A 44 8.67 -1.26 20.21
N ALA A 45 8.10 -0.07 20.27
CA ALA A 45 6.69 0.17 20.09
C ALA A 45 6.49 1.49 19.34
N VAL A 46 5.41 1.59 18.61
CA VAL A 46 4.97 2.82 17.92
C VAL A 46 3.49 3.02 18.18
N ASP A 47 3.04 4.27 18.10
CA ASP A 47 1.65 4.62 18.36
C ASP A 47 0.73 4.18 17.23
N GLU A 48 1.22 4.20 15.98
CA GLU A 48 0.45 3.76 14.83
C GLU A 48 1.35 3.37 13.65
N VAL A 49 0.84 2.46 12.81
CA VAL A 49 1.41 2.15 11.49
C VAL A 49 0.42 2.53 10.40
N ILE A 50 0.81 3.43 9.51
CA ILE A 50 -0.03 3.89 8.40
C ILE A 50 0.67 3.53 7.08
N LEU A 51 0.08 2.60 6.31
CA LEU A 51 0.64 2.19 5.02
C LEU A 51 -0.32 2.49 3.86
N GLY A 52 0.25 2.97 2.77
CA GLY A 52 -0.44 3.07 1.49
C GLY A 52 -0.41 1.75 0.75
N GLU A 53 -1.56 1.31 0.23
CA GLU A 53 -1.68 0.16 -0.65
C GLU A 53 -2.91 0.32 -1.52
N VAL A 54 -2.77 0.08 -2.83
CA VAL A 54 -3.83 0.26 -3.82
C VAL A 54 -4.55 -1.05 -4.09
N LEU A 55 -3.80 -2.13 -4.30
CA LEU A 55 -4.29 -3.43 -4.78
C LEU A 55 -4.49 -4.38 -3.61
N THR A 56 -5.54 -4.14 -2.83
CA THR A 56 -5.81 -4.90 -1.61
C THR A 56 -6.71 -6.13 -1.82
N ALA A 57 -7.21 -6.36 -3.04
CA ALA A 57 -8.06 -7.51 -3.32
C ALA A 57 -7.31 -8.83 -3.08
N GLY A 58 -7.88 -9.70 -2.25
CA GLY A 58 -7.30 -11.01 -1.93
C GLY A 58 -6.10 -10.99 -0.97
N VAL A 59 -5.62 -9.82 -0.52
CA VAL A 59 -4.50 -9.70 0.42
C VAL A 59 -4.89 -10.06 1.85
N GLY A 60 -6.18 -10.03 2.15
CA GLY A 60 -6.71 -10.29 3.48
C GLY A 60 -7.05 -9.01 4.26
N GLN A 61 -7.39 -9.19 5.54
CA GLN A 61 -7.78 -8.06 6.38
C GLN A 61 -6.59 -7.17 6.71
N ASN A 62 -6.75 -5.87 6.53
CA ASN A 62 -5.81 -4.81 6.91
C ASN A 62 -4.33 -5.17 6.65
N PRO A 63 -3.85 -5.04 5.42
CA PRO A 63 -2.49 -5.42 5.06
C PRO A 63 -1.39 -4.68 5.85
N ALA A 64 -1.64 -3.44 6.31
CA ALA A 64 -0.72 -2.73 7.19
C ALA A 64 -0.57 -3.43 8.54
N ARG A 65 -1.68 -3.94 9.10
CA ARG A 65 -1.63 -4.71 10.33
C ARG A 65 -0.91 -6.03 10.15
N GLN A 66 -1.12 -6.70 9.03
CA GLN A 66 -0.37 -7.92 8.71
C GLN A 66 1.13 -7.64 8.67
N ALA A 67 1.55 -6.56 8.03
CA ALA A 67 2.96 -6.15 7.95
C ALA A 67 3.52 -5.82 9.34
N ALA A 68 2.80 -5.04 10.15
CA ALA A 68 3.21 -4.66 11.50
C ALA A 68 3.44 -5.87 12.40
N LEU A 69 2.48 -6.81 12.45
CA LEU A 69 2.59 -8.03 13.25
C LEU A 69 3.70 -8.96 12.75
N LYS A 70 3.85 -9.13 11.43
CA LYS A 70 4.95 -9.89 10.83
C LYS A 70 6.33 -9.27 11.14
N ALA A 71 6.40 -7.96 11.31
CA ALA A 71 7.62 -7.26 11.69
C ALA A 71 7.96 -7.36 13.18
N GLY A 72 7.03 -7.85 14.01
CA GLY A 72 7.22 -8.05 15.44
C GLY A 72 6.66 -6.94 16.33
N LEU A 73 5.88 -6.01 15.80
CA LEU A 73 5.12 -5.05 16.62
C LEU A 73 4.02 -5.74 17.42
N GLY A 74 3.65 -5.16 18.55
CA GLY A 74 2.63 -5.68 19.44
C GLY A 74 1.22 -5.66 18.83
N ILE A 75 0.34 -6.52 19.35
CA ILE A 75 -1.05 -6.63 18.91
C ILE A 75 -1.89 -5.38 19.23
N GLU A 76 -1.42 -4.57 20.16
CA GLU A 76 -2.02 -3.30 20.59
C GLU A 76 -1.77 -2.17 19.57
N THR A 77 -0.78 -2.30 18.67
CA THR A 77 -0.44 -1.24 17.72
C THR A 77 -1.56 -1.04 16.70
N PRO A 78 -2.21 0.14 16.65
CA PRO A 78 -3.19 0.46 15.62
C PRO A 78 -2.53 0.48 14.23
N CYS A 79 -3.29 0.05 13.22
CA CYS A 79 -2.80 0.03 11.86
C CYS A 79 -3.86 0.51 10.87
N LEU A 80 -3.47 1.36 9.95
CA LEU A 80 -4.33 1.94 8.93
C LEU A 80 -3.76 1.68 7.53
N VAL A 81 -4.61 1.25 6.60
CA VAL A 81 -4.31 1.23 5.17
C VAL A 81 -5.07 2.35 4.49
N ILE A 82 -4.38 3.11 3.65
CA ILE A 82 -5.02 4.14 2.83
C ILE A 82 -4.74 3.92 1.36
N ASN A 83 -5.66 4.37 0.53
CA ASN A 83 -5.52 4.39 -0.92
C ASN A 83 -5.79 5.80 -1.45
N GLN A 84 -4.74 6.45 -1.94
CA GLN A 84 -4.77 7.66 -2.75
C GLN A 84 -4.01 7.40 -4.05
N VAL A 85 -4.20 6.19 -4.60
CA VAL A 85 -3.49 5.67 -5.77
C VAL A 85 -1.97 5.90 -5.62
N CYS A 86 -1.26 6.37 -6.62
CA CYS A 86 0.20 6.59 -6.60
C CYS A 86 0.67 7.58 -5.51
N GLY A 87 -0.23 8.43 -5.01
CA GLY A 87 0.05 9.41 -3.94
C GLY A 87 -0.02 8.85 -2.52
N SER A 88 -0.38 7.56 -2.34
CA SER A 88 -0.64 6.98 -1.01
C SER A 88 0.55 7.08 -0.07
N GLY A 89 1.77 6.76 -0.54
CA GLY A 89 2.98 6.83 0.28
C GLY A 89 3.29 8.24 0.81
N LEU A 90 3.12 9.26 -0.03
CA LEU A 90 3.28 10.65 0.39
C LEU A 90 2.15 11.08 1.35
N LYS A 91 0.92 10.62 1.09
CA LYS A 91 -0.23 10.94 1.95
C LYS A 91 -0.08 10.37 3.36
N VAL A 92 0.39 9.15 3.53
CA VAL A 92 0.58 8.56 4.86
C VAL A 92 1.66 9.29 5.66
N THR A 93 2.73 9.74 5.00
CA THR A 93 3.77 10.57 5.64
C THR A 93 3.17 11.88 6.16
N HIS A 94 2.30 12.51 5.37
CA HIS A 94 1.57 13.71 5.80
C HIS A 94 0.62 13.42 6.98
N LEU A 95 -0.13 12.32 6.93
CA LEU A 95 -1.04 11.92 8.03
C LEU A 95 -0.26 11.65 9.32
N GLY A 96 0.86 10.94 9.25
CA GLY A 96 1.73 10.71 10.42
C GLY A 96 2.22 12.03 11.03
N ALA A 97 2.69 12.96 10.19
CA ALA A 97 3.10 14.28 10.66
C ALA A 97 1.94 15.10 11.28
N GLN A 98 0.73 14.94 10.76
CA GLN A 98 -0.47 15.59 11.33
C GLN A 98 -0.81 15.00 12.69
N ALA A 99 -0.81 13.68 12.85
CA ALA A 99 -1.11 13.03 14.14
C ALA A 99 -0.11 13.45 15.23
N ILE A 100 1.19 13.50 14.92
CA ILE A 100 2.21 13.96 15.87
C ILE A 100 1.99 15.44 16.23
N LYS A 101 1.69 16.31 15.26
CA LYS A 101 1.41 17.74 15.52
C LYS A 101 0.14 17.96 16.33
N ALA A 102 -0.86 17.10 16.17
CA ALA A 102 -2.10 17.14 16.93
C ALA A 102 -1.94 16.65 18.37
N GLY A 103 -0.87 15.90 18.66
CA GLY A 103 -0.62 15.29 19.97
C GLY A 103 -1.29 13.92 20.14
N ASP A 104 -1.73 13.32 19.03
CA ASP A 104 -2.37 12.00 19.02
C ASP A 104 -1.32 10.86 19.04
N ALA A 105 -0.08 11.15 18.66
CA ALA A 105 1.02 10.21 18.59
C ALA A 105 2.38 10.89 18.78
N ASP A 106 3.37 10.12 19.22
CA ASP A 106 4.77 10.53 19.33
C ASP A 106 5.63 9.84 18.25
N ILE A 107 5.35 8.57 17.94
CA ILE A 107 6.12 7.77 17.00
C ILE A 107 5.17 7.06 16.03
N ILE A 108 5.34 7.32 14.73
CA ILE A 108 4.55 6.69 13.67
C ILE A 108 5.46 6.04 12.63
N ILE A 109 5.10 4.85 12.17
CA ILE A 109 5.63 4.28 10.94
C ILE A 109 4.67 4.62 9.80
N ALA A 110 5.17 5.40 8.84
CA ALA A 110 4.42 5.80 7.65
C ALA A 110 5.17 5.37 6.38
N GLY A 111 4.47 4.73 5.46
CA GLY A 111 5.09 4.26 4.23
C GLY A 111 4.09 3.66 3.25
N GLY A 112 4.54 2.75 2.40
CA GLY A 112 3.68 2.03 1.46
C GLY A 112 4.23 0.66 1.13
N GLN A 113 3.35 -0.16 0.63
CA GLN A 113 3.66 -1.52 0.16
C GLN A 113 2.75 -1.84 -1.03
N GLU A 114 3.25 -2.60 -1.99
CA GLU A 114 2.47 -3.04 -3.14
C GLU A 114 3.08 -4.29 -3.74
N SER A 115 2.25 -5.23 -4.17
CA SER A 115 2.68 -6.40 -4.93
C SER A 115 1.81 -6.56 -6.17
N MET A 116 2.14 -5.83 -7.22
CA MET A 116 1.38 -5.85 -8.48
C MET A 116 1.37 -7.24 -9.13
N SER A 117 2.44 -8.00 -8.98
CA SER A 117 2.56 -9.37 -9.48
C SER A 117 1.56 -10.35 -8.84
N ASN A 118 1.04 -10.02 -7.66
CA ASN A 118 0.07 -10.83 -6.93
C ASN A 118 -1.36 -10.28 -6.99
N ALA A 119 -1.61 -9.22 -7.75
CA ALA A 119 -2.95 -8.70 -7.94
C ALA A 119 -3.84 -9.72 -8.67
N PRO A 120 -5.03 -10.06 -8.12
CA PRO A 120 -5.87 -11.09 -8.69
C PRO A 120 -6.66 -10.59 -9.91
N TYR A 121 -7.09 -11.55 -10.73
CA TYR A 121 -8.16 -11.31 -11.67
C TYR A 121 -9.52 -11.42 -10.99
N LEU A 122 -10.47 -10.57 -11.40
CA LEU A 122 -11.81 -10.47 -10.83
C LEU A 122 -12.86 -11.04 -11.77
N LEU A 123 -13.86 -11.68 -11.18
CA LEU A 123 -15.08 -12.12 -11.85
C LEU A 123 -16.26 -11.30 -11.30
N PRO A 124 -16.56 -10.10 -11.85
CA PRO A 124 -17.50 -9.16 -11.26
C PRO A 124 -18.92 -9.69 -11.03
N GLN A 125 -19.36 -10.61 -11.88
CA GLN A 125 -20.71 -11.20 -11.80
C GLN A 125 -20.74 -12.54 -11.07
N ALA A 126 -19.61 -13.08 -10.60
CA ALA A 126 -19.57 -14.43 -10.03
C ALA A 126 -20.49 -14.61 -8.83
N ARG A 127 -20.65 -13.57 -7.99
CA ARG A 127 -21.55 -13.62 -6.81
C ARG A 127 -23.02 -13.82 -7.18
N ASN A 128 -23.45 -13.28 -8.31
CA ASN A 128 -24.82 -13.39 -8.83
C ASN A 128 -24.97 -14.52 -9.85
N GLY A 129 -23.87 -15.17 -10.24
CA GLY A 129 -23.78 -16.19 -11.28
C GLY A 129 -23.79 -15.64 -12.71
N TYR A 130 -23.06 -16.31 -13.58
CA TYR A 130 -23.08 -16.05 -15.03
C TYR A 130 -24.24 -16.86 -15.63
N ARG A 131 -25.41 -16.24 -15.73
CA ARG A 131 -26.67 -16.97 -16.05
C ARG A 131 -26.83 -17.26 -17.54
N MET A 132 -26.31 -16.40 -18.43
CA MET A 132 -26.44 -16.56 -19.89
C MET A 132 -25.36 -15.70 -20.59
N GLY A 133 -24.76 -16.26 -21.64
CA GLY A 133 -23.72 -15.60 -22.43
C GLY A 133 -22.34 -15.61 -21.76
N ASP A 134 -21.40 -14.92 -22.38
CA ASP A 134 -20.01 -14.87 -21.96
C ASP A 134 -19.84 -14.04 -20.68
N GLY A 135 -18.78 -14.37 -19.89
CA GLY A 135 -18.36 -13.62 -18.74
C GLY A 135 -17.06 -12.83 -18.97
N LYS A 136 -16.91 -11.70 -18.32
CA LYS A 136 -15.67 -10.91 -18.35
C LYS A 136 -14.79 -11.23 -17.15
N VAL A 137 -13.50 -11.47 -17.40
CA VAL A 137 -12.44 -11.53 -16.38
C VAL A 137 -11.69 -10.21 -16.40
N VAL A 138 -11.54 -9.55 -15.26
CA VAL A 138 -10.94 -8.22 -15.14
C VAL A 138 -9.64 -8.30 -14.37
N ASP A 139 -8.55 -7.82 -14.95
CA ASP A 139 -7.28 -7.65 -14.26
C ASP A 139 -7.40 -6.48 -13.26
N SER A 140 -7.36 -6.78 -11.95
CA SER A 140 -7.50 -5.75 -10.92
C SER A 140 -6.32 -4.78 -10.90
N MET A 141 -5.12 -5.22 -11.25
CA MET A 141 -3.95 -4.35 -11.33
C MET A 141 -4.17 -3.24 -12.37
N VAL A 142 -4.66 -3.62 -13.55
CA VAL A 142 -4.93 -2.68 -14.63
C VAL A 142 -6.15 -1.81 -14.32
N ALA A 143 -7.24 -2.44 -13.87
CA ALA A 143 -8.52 -1.74 -13.65
C ALA A 143 -8.44 -0.73 -12.49
N ASP A 144 -7.85 -1.13 -11.36
CA ASP A 144 -7.89 -0.34 -10.13
C ASP A 144 -6.64 0.54 -9.95
N GLY A 145 -5.50 0.15 -10.53
CA GLY A 145 -4.23 0.84 -10.36
C GLY A 145 -3.75 1.66 -11.56
N LEU A 146 -4.10 1.28 -12.78
CA LEU A 146 -3.46 1.81 -13.99
C LEU A 146 -4.41 2.43 -15.01
N THR A 147 -5.73 2.35 -14.81
CA THR A 147 -6.72 2.85 -15.74
C THR A 147 -7.49 4.03 -15.14
N ASP A 148 -7.62 5.12 -15.92
CA ASP A 148 -8.48 6.24 -15.55
C ASP A 148 -9.93 5.77 -15.43
N ALA A 149 -10.56 6.05 -14.28
CA ALA A 149 -11.89 5.56 -13.96
C ALA A 149 -13.01 6.17 -14.81
N TYR A 150 -12.77 7.31 -15.43
CA TYR A 150 -13.76 8.06 -16.21
C TYR A 150 -13.55 7.92 -17.70
N ASN A 151 -12.32 8.05 -18.16
CA ASN A 151 -12.00 8.05 -19.60
C ASN A 151 -11.49 6.69 -20.10
N HIS A 152 -11.24 5.74 -19.18
CA HIS A 152 -10.86 4.36 -19.47
C HIS A 152 -9.59 4.19 -20.31
N TYR A 153 -8.64 5.11 -20.21
CA TYR A 153 -7.31 4.97 -20.78
C TYR A 153 -6.24 4.73 -19.70
N HIS A 154 -5.15 4.11 -20.10
CA HIS A 154 -4.03 3.80 -19.22
C HIS A 154 -3.32 5.07 -18.74
N MET A 155 -2.77 5.05 -17.51
CA MET A 155 -2.04 6.19 -16.93
C MET A 155 -0.84 6.64 -17.78
N GLY A 156 -0.25 5.76 -18.60
CA GLY A 156 0.74 6.14 -19.62
C GLY A 156 0.20 7.18 -20.61
N ILE A 157 -1.03 7.00 -21.08
CA ILE A 157 -1.68 7.98 -21.97
C ILE A 157 -1.91 9.31 -21.25
N THR A 158 -2.22 9.28 -19.94
CA THR A 158 -2.29 10.51 -19.14
C THR A 158 -0.97 11.27 -19.16
N ALA A 159 0.16 10.54 -19.00
CA ALA A 159 1.49 11.15 -19.05
C ALA A 159 1.80 11.77 -20.41
N GLU A 160 1.50 11.06 -21.51
CA GLU A 160 1.66 11.59 -22.87
C GLU A 160 0.80 12.86 -23.11
N ASN A 161 -0.47 12.83 -22.67
CA ASN A 161 -1.36 14.00 -22.77
C ASN A 161 -0.86 15.23 -22.00
N ILE A 162 -0.06 15.02 -20.93
CA ILE A 162 0.57 16.11 -20.18
C ILE A 162 1.83 16.60 -20.90
N ALA A 163 2.58 15.69 -21.49
CA ALA A 163 3.80 16.02 -22.22
C ALA A 163 3.53 16.84 -23.50
N GLU A 164 2.35 16.69 -24.11
CA GLU A 164 1.92 17.44 -25.29
C GLU A 164 1.42 18.87 -24.97
N LYS A 165 1.21 19.22 -23.72
CA LYS A 165 0.73 20.54 -23.27
C LYS A 165 1.87 21.45 -22.85
#